data_1efb6520e8e81d2961f5b06068f12ec7
#
_entry.id   1efb6520e8e81d2961f5b06068f12ec7
#
_cell.length_a   1.000
_cell.length_b   1.000
_cell.length_c   1.000
_cell.angle_alpha   90.00
_cell.angle_beta   90.00
_cell.angle_gamma   90.00
#
_symmetry.space_group_name_H-M   'P 1'
#
loop_
_entity.id
_entity.type
_entity.pdbx_description
1 polymer ?
#
loop_
_entity_poly.entity_id
_entity_poly.type
_entity_poly.pdbx_seq_one_letter_code
_entity_poly.pdbx_strand_id
1 'polypeptide(L)'
;MDGQIVLREYQTSDRPALIGIIRETWQYDKFASPKTAQKLARAYLDSCLTNQTFTQVALVDEVPVGIIMVKDRREKRCPFRLRLRMLLSVASLFLSKEGRMVTRFFSGVEEIDRQLLQTEYQGEIAFFAVNSRYRGIGLGKKLFDAARDYMRNRRISNFFLFTDTTCNYPFYERRGMERRGERVHTFAAKGKSGTLTMFIYD
;
A
#
# COMPACT_ATOMS: atom_id res chain seq x y z
N MET A 1 -26.68 -4.94 1.68
CA MET A 1 -26.23 -3.59 1.30
C MET A 1 -25.85 -3.65 -0.18
N ASP A 2 -26.79 -3.36 -1.05
CA ASP A 2 -26.55 -3.33 -2.51
C ASP A 2 -26.16 -1.92 -2.97
N GLY A 3 -25.18 -1.33 -2.29
CA GLY A 3 -24.64 -0.03 -2.70
C GLY A 3 -23.98 -0.12 -4.07
N GLN A 4 -24.19 0.89 -4.92
CA GLN A 4 -23.57 0.97 -6.24
C GLN A 4 -22.05 1.02 -6.10
N ILE A 5 -21.36 -0.02 -6.61
CA ILE A 5 -19.90 -0.07 -6.66
C ILE A 5 -19.43 0.65 -7.91
N VAL A 6 -18.67 1.73 -7.74
CA VAL A 6 -18.03 2.49 -8.83
C VAL A 6 -16.52 2.41 -8.68
N LEU A 7 -15.82 2.19 -9.80
CA LEU A 7 -14.36 2.30 -9.87
C LEU A 7 -13.98 3.53 -10.69
N ARG A 8 -13.08 4.36 -10.16
CA ARG A 8 -12.55 5.52 -10.88
C ARG A 8 -11.11 5.83 -10.46
N GLU A 9 -10.45 6.66 -11.24
CA GLU A 9 -9.13 7.17 -10.86
C GLU A 9 -9.17 7.94 -9.53
N TYR A 10 -8.02 7.95 -8.86
CA TYR A 10 -7.81 8.68 -7.62
C TYR A 10 -8.06 10.18 -7.80
N GLN A 11 -8.76 10.78 -6.84
CA GLN A 11 -8.94 12.23 -6.71
C GLN A 11 -8.39 12.71 -5.36
N THR A 12 -7.98 13.98 -5.30
CA THR A 12 -7.43 14.54 -4.06
C THR A 12 -8.43 14.52 -2.90
N SER A 13 -9.73 14.59 -3.20
CA SER A 13 -10.82 14.45 -2.23
C SER A 13 -10.87 13.09 -1.53
N ASP A 14 -10.28 12.04 -2.12
CA ASP A 14 -10.25 10.69 -1.54
C ASP A 14 -9.28 10.55 -0.36
N ARG A 15 -8.33 11.49 -0.25
CA ARG A 15 -7.23 11.41 0.73
C ARG A 15 -7.67 11.14 2.15
N PRO A 16 -8.67 11.83 2.73
CA PRO A 16 -9.08 11.58 4.12
C PRO A 16 -9.52 10.14 4.35
N ALA A 17 -10.34 9.59 3.44
CA ALA A 17 -10.83 8.22 3.51
C ALA A 17 -9.68 7.21 3.35
N LEU A 18 -8.81 7.40 2.36
CA LEU A 18 -7.67 6.52 2.09
C LEU A 18 -6.65 6.52 3.23
N ILE A 19 -6.38 7.66 3.85
CA ILE A 19 -5.53 7.76 5.06
C ILE A 19 -6.15 6.95 6.22
N GLY A 20 -7.47 7.01 6.38
CA GLY A 20 -8.19 6.18 7.36
C GLY A 20 -8.03 4.69 7.08
N ILE A 21 -8.21 4.26 5.82
CA ILE A 21 -8.04 2.87 5.40
C ILE A 21 -6.61 2.37 5.64
N ILE A 22 -5.60 3.18 5.31
CA ILE A 22 -4.18 2.85 5.56
C ILE A 22 -3.95 2.65 7.06
N ARG A 23 -4.37 3.60 7.87
CA ARG A 23 -4.21 3.57 9.33
C ARG A 23 -4.83 2.33 9.96
N GLU A 24 -6.03 1.94 9.51
CA GLU A 24 -6.73 0.73 9.94
C GLU A 24 -6.03 -0.54 9.44
N THR A 25 -5.68 -0.62 8.16
CA THR A 25 -5.09 -1.80 7.54
C THR A 25 -3.79 -2.21 8.23
N TRP A 26 -2.89 -1.26 8.48
CA TRP A 26 -1.62 -1.53 9.17
C TRP A 26 -1.68 -1.28 10.67
N GLN A 27 -2.86 -1.02 11.23
CA GLN A 27 -3.09 -0.89 12.67
C GLN A 27 -2.11 0.09 13.35
N TYR A 28 -1.82 1.21 12.69
CA TYR A 28 -0.81 2.16 13.16
C TYR A 28 -1.05 2.69 14.58
N ASP A 29 -2.30 2.72 15.04
CA ASP A 29 -2.68 3.11 16.40
C ASP A 29 -2.21 2.14 17.49
N LYS A 30 -1.84 0.90 17.12
CA LYS A 30 -1.30 -0.07 18.08
C LYS A 30 0.11 0.26 18.53
N PHE A 31 0.89 0.97 17.71
CA PHE A 31 2.30 1.25 18.00
C PHE A 31 2.69 2.73 17.92
N ALA A 32 1.78 3.61 17.51
CA ALA A 32 1.98 5.05 17.47
C ALA A 32 0.81 5.80 18.14
N SER A 33 1.06 7.06 18.55
CA SER A 33 -0.04 7.95 18.98
C SER A 33 -0.96 8.27 17.80
N PRO A 34 -2.24 8.62 18.02
CA PRO A 34 -3.17 8.92 16.93
C PRO A 34 -2.66 10.00 15.96
N LYS A 35 -1.94 11.00 16.48
CA LYS A 35 -1.32 12.07 15.69
C LYS A 35 -0.19 11.53 14.79
N THR A 36 0.66 10.68 15.33
CA THR A 36 1.78 10.06 14.58
C THR A 36 1.26 9.03 13.60
N ALA A 37 0.28 8.20 13.98
CA ALA A 37 -0.38 7.23 13.11
C ALA A 37 -1.00 7.91 11.87
N GLN A 38 -1.65 9.06 12.04
CA GLN A 38 -2.21 9.82 10.93
C GLN A 38 -1.13 10.41 10.02
N LYS A 39 -0.04 10.95 10.58
CA LYS A 39 1.10 11.45 9.80
C LYS A 39 1.76 10.34 9.00
N LEU A 40 1.91 9.16 9.60
CA LEU A 40 2.48 7.98 8.98
C LEU A 40 1.65 7.52 7.78
N ALA A 41 0.34 7.35 7.99
CA ALA A 41 -0.59 6.96 6.91
C ALA A 41 -0.60 7.99 5.76
N ARG A 42 -0.48 9.29 6.09
CA ARG A 42 -0.34 10.35 5.10
C ARG A 42 0.97 10.24 4.31
N ALA A 43 2.09 10.04 4.99
CA ALA A 43 3.40 9.93 4.35
C ALA A 43 3.45 8.69 3.44
N TYR A 44 2.87 7.56 3.89
CA TYR A 44 2.76 6.35 3.09
C TYR A 44 1.93 6.56 1.82
N LEU A 45 0.73 7.15 1.94
CA LEU A 45 -0.10 7.47 0.77
C LEU A 45 0.62 8.40 -0.21
N ASP A 46 1.27 9.44 0.29
CA ASP A 46 2.01 10.38 -0.55
C ASP A 46 3.20 9.73 -1.25
N SER A 47 3.90 8.80 -0.58
CA SER A 47 4.96 8.00 -1.19
C SER A 47 4.43 7.14 -2.34
N CYS A 48 3.36 6.39 -2.11
CA CYS A 48 2.74 5.56 -3.16
C CYS A 48 2.29 6.41 -4.37
N LEU A 49 1.63 7.55 -4.14
CA LEU A 49 1.15 8.45 -5.20
C LEU A 49 2.28 9.06 -6.05
N THR A 50 3.50 9.14 -5.52
CA THR A 50 4.65 9.75 -6.23
C THR A 50 5.15 8.89 -7.38
N ASN A 51 5.06 7.56 -7.28
CA ASN A 51 5.72 6.62 -8.18
C ASN A 51 4.75 5.76 -9.01
N GLN A 52 3.46 5.81 -8.74
CA GLN A 52 2.47 4.98 -9.43
C GLN A 52 2.16 5.50 -10.84
N THR A 53 1.79 4.61 -11.75
CA THR A 53 1.38 4.92 -13.14
C THR A 53 -0.11 4.67 -13.37
N PHE A 54 -0.76 3.97 -12.44
CA PHE A 54 -2.19 3.68 -12.46
C PHE A 54 -2.76 3.70 -11.04
N THR A 55 -3.95 4.28 -10.90
CA THR A 55 -4.73 4.23 -9.67
C THR A 55 -6.16 3.85 -9.97
N GLN A 56 -6.76 3.04 -9.09
CA GLN A 56 -8.19 2.78 -9.13
C GLN A 56 -8.74 2.83 -7.72
N VAL A 57 -9.68 3.72 -7.47
CA VAL A 57 -10.40 3.84 -6.19
C VAL A 57 -11.76 3.19 -6.35
N ALA A 58 -12.12 2.34 -5.40
CA ALA A 58 -13.45 1.77 -5.30
C ALA A 58 -14.31 2.63 -4.36
N LEU A 59 -15.48 3.01 -4.85
CA LEU A 59 -16.50 3.72 -4.09
C LEU A 59 -17.71 2.82 -3.87
N VAL A 60 -18.33 2.94 -2.70
CA VAL A 60 -19.66 2.43 -2.39
C VAL A 60 -20.47 3.63 -1.92
N ASP A 61 -21.58 3.91 -2.58
CA ASP A 61 -22.42 5.09 -2.30
C ASP A 61 -21.59 6.39 -2.20
N GLU A 62 -20.73 6.61 -3.21
CA GLU A 62 -19.81 7.75 -3.34
C GLU A 62 -18.68 7.83 -2.31
N VAL A 63 -18.64 6.91 -1.32
CA VAL A 63 -17.59 6.88 -0.30
C VAL A 63 -16.41 6.02 -0.76
N PRO A 64 -15.17 6.53 -0.75
CA PRO A 64 -13.98 5.74 -1.06
C PRO A 64 -13.75 4.65 -0.01
N VAL A 65 -13.78 3.38 -0.44
CA VAL A 65 -13.69 2.20 0.44
C VAL A 65 -12.53 1.27 0.10
N GLY A 66 -11.80 1.53 -0.98
CA GLY A 66 -10.63 0.76 -1.35
C GLY A 66 -9.85 1.43 -2.47
N ILE A 67 -8.62 1.00 -2.66
CA ILE A 67 -7.72 1.49 -3.70
C ILE A 67 -6.74 0.41 -4.12
N ILE A 68 -6.38 0.42 -5.41
CA ILE A 68 -5.21 -0.28 -5.93
C ILE A 68 -4.36 0.69 -6.75
N MET A 69 -3.05 0.56 -6.62
CA MET A 69 -2.07 1.33 -7.38
C MET A 69 -1.08 0.39 -8.06
N VAL A 70 -0.81 0.65 -9.33
CA VAL A 70 0.20 -0.09 -10.10
C VAL A 70 1.29 0.88 -10.54
N LYS A 71 2.51 0.39 -10.52
CA LYS A 71 3.69 1.07 -11.05
C LYS A 71 4.22 0.28 -12.24
N ASP A 72 4.21 0.90 -13.41
CA ASP A 72 5.02 0.43 -14.54
C ASP A 72 6.47 0.86 -14.28
N ARG A 73 7.34 -0.09 -13.97
CA ARG A 73 8.73 0.18 -13.59
C ARG A 73 9.61 0.66 -14.74
N ARG A 74 9.12 0.53 -15.97
CA ARG A 74 9.78 1.06 -17.17
C ARG A 74 9.57 2.57 -17.31
N GLU A 75 8.57 3.13 -16.62
CA GLU A 75 8.28 4.57 -16.61
C GLU A 75 8.82 5.26 -15.35
N LYS A 76 9.54 6.35 -15.55
CA LYS A 76 9.99 7.21 -14.46
C LYS A 76 9.01 8.39 -14.32
N ARG A 77 7.90 8.17 -13.63
CA ARG A 77 6.96 9.25 -13.27
C ARG A 77 7.22 9.70 -11.85
N CYS A 78 7.45 11.00 -11.68
CA CYS A 78 7.56 11.62 -10.37
C CYS A 78 7.14 13.10 -10.48
N PRO A 79 5.81 13.39 -10.51
CA PRO A 79 5.34 14.77 -10.61
C PRO A 79 5.85 15.60 -9.44
N PHE A 80 6.44 16.76 -9.73
CA PHE A 80 7.09 17.62 -8.74
C PHE A 80 6.18 17.95 -7.54
N ARG A 81 4.91 18.26 -7.79
CA ARG A 81 3.94 18.56 -6.72
C ARG A 81 3.72 17.39 -5.76
N LEU A 82 3.65 16.16 -6.29
CA LEU A 82 3.50 14.96 -5.46
C LEU A 82 4.78 14.68 -4.67
N ARG A 83 5.94 14.85 -5.30
CA ARG A 83 7.25 14.73 -4.64
C ARG A 83 7.41 15.72 -3.50
N LEU A 84 7.09 16.99 -3.72
CA LEU A 84 7.13 18.00 -2.66
C LEU A 84 6.21 17.65 -1.50
N ARG A 85 4.96 17.22 -1.80
CA ARG A 85 4.01 16.81 -0.78
C ARG A 85 4.50 15.61 0.02
N MET A 86 5.08 14.60 -0.63
CA MET A 86 5.70 13.45 0.03
C MET A 86 6.82 13.91 0.97
N LEU A 87 7.74 14.75 0.50
CA LEU A 87 8.84 15.27 1.31
C LEU A 87 8.34 16.02 2.55
N LEU A 88 7.32 16.87 2.42
CA LEU A 88 6.71 17.58 3.55
C LEU A 88 6.03 16.63 4.53
N SER A 89 5.34 15.60 4.04
CA SER A 89 4.69 14.59 4.87
C SER A 89 5.73 13.78 5.66
N VAL A 90 6.80 13.33 5.01
CA VAL A 90 7.91 12.62 5.65
C VAL A 90 8.64 13.53 6.65
N ALA A 91 8.98 14.76 6.27
CA ALA A 91 9.62 15.72 7.17
C ALA A 91 8.80 15.96 8.44
N SER A 92 7.47 15.97 8.32
CA SER A 92 6.56 16.12 9.48
C SER A 92 6.71 15.02 10.55
N LEU A 93 7.17 13.81 10.15
CA LEU A 93 7.45 12.70 11.07
C LEU A 93 8.72 12.95 11.87
N PHE A 94 9.76 13.52 11.24
CA PHE A 94 11.03 13.79 11.90
C PHE A 94 10.96 14.88 12.98
N LEU A 95 9.89 15.66 13.03
CA LEU A 95 9.67 16.69 14.05
C LEU A 95 9.38 16.13 15.46
N SER A 96 9.15 14.82 15.60
CA SER A 96 8.91 14.19 16.90
C SER A 96 9.81 12.98 17.13
N LYS A 97 10.11 12.67 18.41
CA LYS A 97 10.88 11.47 18.78
C LYS A 97 10.15 10.19 18.32
N GLU A 98 8.84 10.14 18.54
CA GLU A 98 8.00 9.00 18.12
C GLU A 98 8.00 8.81 16.59
N GLY A 99 7.86 9.91 15.84
CA GLY A 99 7.91 9.86 14.37
C GLY A 99 9.25 9.34 13.84
N ARG A 100 10.38 9.79 14.42
CA ARG A 100 11.72 9.27 14.05
C ARG A 100 11.88 7.78 14.34
N MET A 101 11.35 7.31 15.48
CA MET A 101 11.37 5.88 15.83
C MET A 101 10.57 5.05 14.81
N VAL A 102 9.38 5.50 14.46
CA VAL A 102 8.52 4.81 13.49
C VAL A 102 9.15 4.82 12.09
N THR A 103 9.78 5.92 11.68
CA THR A 103 10.49 5.97 10.39
C THR A 103 11.62 4.96 10.31
N ARG A 104 12.38 4.74 11.39
CA ARG A 104 13.42 3.68 11.45
C ARG A 104 12.83 2.28 11.27
N PHE A 105 11.65 2.02 11.85
CA PHE A 105 10.96 0.75 11.65
C PHE A 105 10.64 0.52 10.16
N PHE A 106 10.09 1.52 9.47
CA PHE A 106 9.75 1.40 8.07
C PHE A 106 10.96 1.31 7.15
N SER A 107 12.07 1.96 7.46
CA SER A 107 13.31 1.76 6.70
C SER A 107 13.84 0.33 6.80
N GLY A 108 13.59 -0.37 7.90
CA GLY A 108 13.87 -1.80 8.04
C GLY A 108 13.00 -2.67 7.11
N VAL A 109 11.72 -2.32 6.95
CA VAL A 109 10.81 -3.01 6.02
C VAL A 109 11.26 -2.80 4.57
N GLU A 110 11.60 -1.57 4.17
CA GLU A 110 12.11 -1.26 2.82
C GLU A 110 13.40 -2.03 2.48
N GLU A 111 14.28 -2.23 3.46
CA GLU A 111 15.49 -3.03 3.30
C GLU A 111 15.16 -4.51 3.03
N ILE A 112 14.18 -5.06 3.74
CA ILE A 112 13.72 -6.44 3.54
C ILE A 112 13.07 -6.59 2.16
N ASP A 113 12.22 -5.65 1.74
CA ASP A 113 11.60 -5.65 0.43
C ASP A 113 12.66 -5.64 -0.67
N ARG A 114 13.73 -4.86 -0.50
CA ARG A 114 14.86 -4.83 -1.43
C ARG A 114 15.61 -6.18 -1.49
N GLN A 115 15.76 -6.87 -0.35
CA GLN A 115 16.39 -8.19 -0.31
C GLN A 115 15.52 -9.30 -0.91
N LEU A 116 14.19 -9.14 -0.84
CA LEU A 116 13.25 -10.06 -1.46
C LEU A 116 13.18 -9.89 -2.98
N LEU A 117 13.48 -8.70 -3.50
CA LEU A 117 13.43 -8.38 -4.91
C LEU A 117 14.70 -8.89 -5.63
N GLN A 118 14.74 -10.17 -5.96
CA GLN A 118 15.88 -10.83 -6.61
C GLN A 118 15.72 -10.94 -8.13
N THR A 119 14.56 -10.60 -8.68
CA THR A 119 14.23 -10.69 -10.10
C THR A 119 13.87 -9.31 -10.64
N GLU A 120 14.17 -9.07 -11.91
CA GLU A 120 13.71 -7.87 -12.60
C GLU A 120 12.26 -8.03 -13.03
N TYR A 121 11.40 -7.13 -12.56
CA TYR A 121 9.99 -7.06 -12.91
C TYR A 121 9.67 -5.79 -13.66
N GLN A 122 8.72 -5.88 -14.59
CA GLN A 122 8.22 -4.74 -15.36
C GLN A 122 7.15 -3.95 -14.61
N GLY A 123 6.39 -4.62 -13.72
CA GLY A 123 5.30 -4.04 -12.96
C GLY A 123 5.37 -4.34 -11.47
N GLU A 124 4.66 -3.51 -10.71
CA GLU A 124 4.50 -3.65 -9.27
C GLU A 124 3.08 -3.25 -8.88
N ILE A 125 2.37 -4.09 -8.10
CA ILE A 125 1.22 -3.62 -7.35
C ILE A 125 1.77 -2.92 -6.10
N ALA A 126 1.95 -1.60 -6.22
CA ALA A 126 2.64 -0.80 -5.21
C ALA A 126 1.80 -0.53 -3.97
N PHE A 127 0.48 -0.60 -4.09
CA PHE A 127 -0.44 -0.44 -2.99
C PHE A 127 -1.80 -1.08 -3.30
N PHE A 128 -2.35 -1.82 -2.33
CA PHE A 128 -3.67 -2.40 -2.43
C PHE A 128 -4.31 -2.52 -1.06
N ALA A 129 -5.41 -1.83 -0.85
CA ALA A 129 -6.16 -1.88 0.40
C ALA A 129 -7.67 -1.74 0.17
N VAL A 130 -8.45 -2.48 0.98
CA VAL A 130 -9.91 -2.39 1.03
C VAL A 130 -10.31 -2.27 2.50
N ASN A 131 -11.17 -1.31 2.81
CA ASN A 131 -11.73 -1.09 4.13
C ASN A 131 -12.37 -2.40 4.63
N SER A 132 -12.05 -2.79 5.87
CA SER A 132 -12.46 -4.06 6.47
C SER A 132 -13.98 -4.27 6.44
N ARG A 133 -14.77 -3.20 6.62
CA ARG A 133 -16.24 -3.22 6.63
C ARG A 133 -16.86 -3.56 5.27
N TYR A 134 -16.11 -3.41 4.19
CA TYR A 134 -16.55 -3.64 2.81
C TYR A 134 -15.86 -4.86 2.17
N ARG A 135 -15.28 -5.73 2.99
CA ARG A 135 -14.73 -7.00 2.51
C ARG A 135 -15.86 -8.00 2.24
N GLY A 136 -15.59 -8.99 1.39
CA GLY A 136 -16.56 -10.05 1.07
C GLY A 136 -17.55 -9.72 -0.07
N ILE A 137 -17.73 -8.45 -0.47
CA ILE A 137 -18.64 -8.02 -1.53
C ILE A 137 -17.98 -7.92 -2.93
N GLY A 138 -16.80 -8.52 -3.11
CA GLY A 138 -16.12 -8.59 -4.41
C GLY A 138 -15.24 -7.39 -4.77
N LEU A 139 -15.16 -6.34 -3.94
CA LEU A 139 -14.36 -5.14 -4.22
C LEU A 139 -12.89 -5.44 -4.52
N GLY A 140 -12.28 -6.30 -3.71
CA GLY A 140 -10.88 -6.68 -3.92
C GLY A 140 -10.67 -7.35 -5.27
N LYS A 141 -11.62 -8.20 -5.72
CA LYS A 141 -11.56 -8.81 -7.05
C LYS A 141 -11.63 -7.75 -8.15
N LYS A 142 -12.61 -6.85 -8.08
CA LYS A 142 -12.80 -5.79 -9.09
C LYS A 142 -11.58 -4.88 -9.23
N LEU A 143 -10.99 -4.45 -8.10
CA LEU A 143 -9.78 -3.63 -8.10
C LEU A 143 -8.58 -4.39 -8.68
N PHE A 144 -8.39 -5.65 -8.30
CA PHE A 144 -7.29 -6.47 -8.79
C PHE A 144 -7.43 -6.76 -10.29
N ASP A 145 -8.64 -7.05 -10.77
CA ASP A 145 -8.92 -7.25 -12.19
C ASP A 145 -8.60 -5.97 -12.99
N ALA A 146 -9.01 -4.79 -12.51
CA ALA A 146 -8.68 -3.50 -13.14
C ALA A 146 -7.16 -3.27 -13.24
N ALA A 147 -6.40 -3.63 -12.21
CA ALA A 147 -4.94 -3.56 -12.23
C ALA A 147 -4.33 -4.53 -13.26
N ARG A 148 -4.86 -5.75 -13.35
CA ARG A 148 -4.42 -6.74 -14.36
C ARG A 148 -4.74 -6.29 -15.77
N ASP A 149 -5.90 -5.70 -16.01
CA ASP A 149 -6.30 -5.16 -17.30
C ASP A 149 -5.39 -3.99 -17.72
N TYR A 150 -5.09 -3.08 -16.78
CA TYR A 150 -4.09 -2.04 -17.03
C TYR A 150 -2.73 -2.62 -17.42
N MET A 151 -2.22 -3.60 -16.66
CA MET A 151 -0.92 -4.23 -16.94
C MET A 151 -0.92 -4.94 -18.30
N ARG A 152 -2.01 -5.64 -18.65
CA ARG A 152 -2.18 -6.29 -19.96
C ARG A 152 -2.14 -5.28 -21.10
N ASN A 153 -2.88 -4.18 -20.98
CA ASN A 153 -2.92 -3.10 -21.98
C ASN A 153 -1.55 -2.42 -22.17
N ARG A 154 -0.75 -2.40 -21.11
CA ARG A 154 0.63 -1.88 -21.12
C ARG A 154 1.67 -2.94 -21.51
N ARG A 155 1.27 -4.17 -21.82
CA ARG A 155 2.18 -5.30 -22.12
C ARG A 155 3.21 -5.54 -21.01
N ILE A 156 2.76 -5.43 -19.76
CA ILE A 156 3.53 -5.81 -18.57
C ILE A 156 3.30 -7.31 -18.38
N SER A 157 4.30 -8.13 -18.67
CA SER A 157 4.20 -9.59 -18.65
C SER A 157 4.54 -10.19 -17.29
N ASN A 158 5.40 -9.52 -16.51
CA ASN A 158 5.79 -9.94 -15.18
C ASN A 158 5.66 -8.78 -14.18
N PHE A 159 5.02 -9.06 -13.06
CA PHE A 159 4.83 -8.09 -11.99
C PHE A 159 4.85 -8.79 -10.63
N PHE A 160 5.09 -8.03 -9.60
CA PHE A 160 5.12 -8.51 -8.22
C PHE A 160 4.35 -7.60 -7.29
N LEU A 161 4.17 -8.08 -6.07
CA LEU A 161 3.75 -7.27 -4.93
C LEU A 161 4.44 -7.75 -3.66
N PHE A 162 4.54 -6.83 -2.69
CA PHE A 162 4.90 -7.17 -1.32
C PHE A 162 3.66 -7.25 -0.44
N THR A 163 3.68 -8.18 0.50
CA THR A 163 2.64 -8.34 1.53
C THR A 163 3.25 -8.98 2.77
N ASP A 164 2.46 -9.15 3.82
CA ASP A 164 2.94 -9.69 5.09
C ASP A 164 1.88 -10.52 5.82
N THR A 165 2.26 -11.13 6.93
CA THR A 165 1.39 -11.97 7.76
C THR A 165 0.20 -11.24 8.38
N THR A 166 0.18 -9.92 8.42
CA THR A 166 -0.97 -9.13 8.91
C THR A 166 -2.02 -8.87 7.83
N CYS A 167 -1.65 -9.10 6.56
CA CYS A 167 -2.48 -8.91 5.39
C CYS A 167 -3.21 -10.20 4.97
N ASN A 168 -4.21 -10.05 4.10
CA ASN A 168 -4.92 -11.20 3.51
C ASN A 168 -4.14 -11.77 2.30
N TYR A 169 -2.92 -12.28 2.54
CA TYR A 169 -2.07 -12.84 1.50
C TYR A 169 -2.69 -14.06 0.77
N PRO A 170 -3.56 -14.91 1.37
CA PRO A 170 -4.24 -15.99 0.64
C PRO A 170 -5.13 -15.48 -0.51
N PHE A 171 -5.45 -14.19 -0.52
CA PHE A 171 -6.13 -13.55 -1.64
C PHE A 171 -5.34 -13.66 -2.95
N TYR A 172 -4.03 -13.52 -2.89
CA TYR A 172 -3.12 -13.58 -4.05
C TYR A 172 -2.92 -15.02 -4.52
N GLU A 173 -2.76 -15.95 -3.60
CA GLU A 173 -2.63 -17.39 -3.88
C GLU A 173 -3.85 -17.94 -4.64
N ARG A 174 -5.08 -17.55 -4.20
CA ARG A 174 -6.31 -17.90 -4.92
C ARG A 174 -6.44 -17.28 -6.32
N ARG A 175 -5.54 -16.38 -6.70
CA ARG A 175 -5.45 -15.75 -8.04
C ARG A 175 -4.30 -16.26 -8.87
N GLY A 176 -3.66 -17.33 -8.40
CA GLY A 176 -2.57 -17.98 -9.11
C GLY A 176 -1.23 -17.27 -8.98
N MET A 177 -1.10 -16.32 -8.02
CA MET A 177 0.22 -15.76 -7.71
C MET A 177 0.99 -16.72 -6.81
N GLU A 178 2.29 -16.81 -7.03
CA GLU A 178 3.20 -17.66 -6.28
C GLU A 178 4.07 -16.86 -5.32
N ARG A 179 4.29 -17.41 -4.13
CA ARG A 179 5.23 -16.84 -3.18
C ARG A 179 6.66 -17.15 -3.61
N ARG A 180 7.42 -16.14 -4.00
CA ARG A 180 8.81 -16.29 -4.46
C ARG A 180 9.84 -16.14 -3.35
N GLY A 181 9.47 -15.56 -2.23
CA GLY A 181 10.37 -15.41 -1.09
C GLY A 181 9.67 -14.91 0.14
N GLU A 182 10.35 -15.11 1.27
CA GLU A 182 9.90 -14.62 2.57
C GLU A 182 11.08 -14.21 3.44
N ARG A 183 10.86 -13.26 4.34
CA ARG A 183 11.82 -12.77 5.35
C ARG A 183 11.10 -12.40 6.63
N VAL A 184 11.68 -12.75 7.74
CA VAL A 184 11.17 -12.38 9.07
C VAL A 184 11.77 -11.03 9.46
N HIS A 185 10.91 -10.09 9.81
CA HIS A 185 11.27 -8.80 10.41
C HIS A 185 10.91 -8.80 11.87
N THR A 186 11.91 -8.65 12.72
CA THR A 186 11.72 -8.49 14.18
C THR A 186 11.80 -7.02 14.52
N PHE A 187 10.82 -6.52 15.25
CA PHE A 187 10.76 -5.12 15.66
C PHE A 187 10.43 -4.98 17.14
N ALA A 188 10.85 -3.87 17.72
CA ALA A 188 10.48 -3.45 19.06
C ALA A 188 9.70 -2.14 19.00
N ALA A 189 8.50 -2.11 19.57
CA ALA A 189 7.67 -0.92 19.66
C ALA A 189 7.00 -0.85 21.04
N LYS A 190 7.07 0.30 21.69
CA LYS A 190 6.47 0.54 23.02
C LYS A 190 6.85 -0.52 24.08
N GLY A 191 8.11 -0.97 24.09
CA GLY A 191 8.61 -1.98 25.04
C GLY A 191 8.14 -3.42 24.76
N LYS A 192 7.47 -3.67 23.62
CA LYS A 192 7.10 -5.01 23.15
C LYS A 192 7.89 -5.34 21.88
N SER A 193 8.37 -6.56 21.79
CA SER A 193 8.91 -7.11 20.54
C SER A 193 7.82 -7.83 19.78
N GLY A 194 7.88 -7.76 18.46
CA GLY A 194 6.99 -8.47 17.56
C GLY A 194 7.74 -8.97 16.33
N THR A 195 7.18 -9.94 15.66
CA THR A 195 7.69 -10.46 14.40
C THR A 195 6.66 -10.29 13.30
N LEU A 196 7.12 -9.96 12.11
CA LEU A 196 6.33 -9.82 10.90
C LEU A 196 7.04 -10.60 9.80
N THR A 197 6.37 -11.50 9.12
CA THR A 197 6.95 -12.16 7.96
C THR A 197 6.50 -11.44 6.70
N MET A 198 7.47 -10.91 5.97
CA MET A 198 7.28 -10.25 4.67
C MET A 198 7.34 -11.26 3.56
N PHE A 199 6.53 -11.09 2.54
CA PHE A 199 6.45 -11.97 1.37
C PHE A 199 6.54 -11.16 0.07
N ILE A 200 7.14 -11.76 -0.95
CA ILE A 200 7.01 -11.32 -2.35
C ILE A 200 6.20 -12.36 -3.10
N TYR A 201 5.22 -11.89 -3.87
CA TYR A 201 4.39 -12.70 -4.78
C TYR A 201 4.52 -12.19 -6.21
N ASP A 202 4.52 -13.13 -7.19
CA ASP A 202 4.43 -12.81 -8.63
C ASP A 202 3.46 -13.71 -9.39
#